data_b5375ad6822db834cdba128c04cfb94a
#
_entry.id   b5375ad6822db834cdba128c04cfb94a
#
_cell.length_a   1.000
_cell.length_b   1.000
_cell.length_c   1.000
_cell.angle_alpha   90.00
_cell.angle_beta   90.00
_cell.angle_gamma   90.00
#
_symmetry.space_group_name_H-M   'P 1'
#
loop_
_entity.id
_entity.type
_entity.pdbx_description
1 polymer ?
#
loop_
_entity_poly.entity_id
_entity_poly.type
_entity_poly.pdbx_seq_one_letter_code
_entity_poly.pdbx_strand_id
1 'polypeptide(L)'
;IIGALLLIYLGVFCYLNLYKYAQHVDSDIAAEALLAREIWTEKDIAPDDWISSTERRIIGMPTVASVFYGMTGSMQTAVGITCILLGAVFLGTFYYFLRKLSLGRPAAITALLVLCALPANGWRNEGQMVPFVTLLLFLFAEYYVFHGIFLFFGILFYLKLREERKLTKKGLLSWLVLFVVAVLLNCGGQRCLQVVILPLVVTEVIALFLESGHLREKLPGGRYLATGYLGSLVVAFLISCLYGGRGDYAVYLLNPKEAVEKLLITVPAAILENFGLAGNAKVGSFDSLIQLFLWAFLILLGYGIWYIFRKRSDVSDQEKRTVGILLTSVGVTAFIIGITSAEAAHYYFFMTWFAAAVIVAVLVEHLTGKQSAFAALI
;
A
#
# COMPACT_ATOMS: atom_id res chain seq x y z
N ILE A 1 12.83 2.53 -23.31
CA ILE A 1 12.23 3.83 -22.93
C ILE A 1 11.69 3.73 -21.49
N ILE A 2 10.79 2.79 -21.15
CA ILE A 2 10.17 2.66 -19.83
C ILE A 2 11.21 2.46 -18.72
N GLY A 3 12.22 1.61 -18.94
CA GLY A 3 13.30 1.41 -17.97
C GLY A 3 14.13 2.69 -17.73
N ALA A 4 14.36 3.48 -18.76
CA ALA A 4 15.06 4.76 -18.64
C ALA A 4 14.25 5.78 -17.83
N LEU A 5 12.93 5.85 -18.07
CA LEU A 5 12.03 6.69 -17.28
C LEU A 5 12.03 6.28 -15.81
N LEU A 6 11.97 4.99 -15.51
CA LEU A 6 12.04 4.49 -14.14
C LEU A 6 13.36 4.90 -13.46
N LEU A 7 14.50 4.80 -14.17
CA LEU A 7 15.79 5.24 -13.64
C LEU A 7 15.82 6.74 -13.36
N ILE A 8 15.23 7.56 -14.24
CA ILE A 8 15.09 9.00 -14.00
C ILE A 8 14.26 9.26 -12.73
N TYR A 9 13.12 8.59 -12.56
CA TYR A 9 12.31 8.70 -11.36
C TYR A 9 13.10 8.34 -10.10
N LEU A 10 13.82 7.23 -10.11
CA LEU A 10 14.62 6.81 -8.98
C LEU A 10 15.75 7.80 -8.68
N GLY A 11 16.38 8.36 -9.70
CA GLY A 11 17.40 9.40 -9.55
C GLY A 11 16.85 10.67 -8.90
N VAL A 12 15.67 11.14 -9.36
CA VAL A 12 14.96 12.28 -8.76
C VAL A 12 14.58 11.99 -7.32
N PHE A 13 14.05 10.80 -7.05
CA PHE A 13 13.70 10.37 -5.69
C PHE A 13 14.91 10.41 -4.73
N CYS A 14 16.05 9.85 -5.16
CA CYS A 14 17.28 9.91 -4.37
C CYS A 14 17.75 11.35 -4.13
N TYR A 15 17.74 12.17 -5.16
CA TYR A 15 18.13 13.59 -5.05
C TYR A 15 17.25 14.34 -4.05
N LEU A 16 15.94 14.17 -4.13
CA LEU A 16 15.00 14.86 -3.25
C LEU A 16 15.18 14.45 -1.80
N ASN A 17 15.30 13.15 -1.54
CA ASN A 17 15.46 12.64 -0.17
C ASN A 17 16.81 13.06 0.46
N LEU A 18 17.89 13.18 -0.33
CA LEU A 18 19.19 13.57 0.21
C LEU A 18 19.36 15.08 0.35
N TYR A 19 18.81 15.85 -0.59
CA TYR A 19 19.14 17.28 -0.68
C TYR A 19 17.96 18.22 -0.47
N LYS A 20 16.72 17.74 -0.62
CA LYS A 20 15.49 18.56 -0.58
C LYS A 20 14.50 18.14 0.48
N TYR A 21 14.83 17.14 1.29
CA TYR A 21 13.96 16.59 2.32
C TYR A 21 13.31 17.68 3.20
N ALA A 22 14.12 18.59 3.73
CA ALA A 22 13.63 19.64 4.65
C ALA A 22 12.55 20.56 4.06
N GLN A 23 12.39 20.60 2.73
CA GLN A 23 11.37 21.42 2.06
C GLN A 23 10.00 20.72 2.02
N HIS A 24 9.93 19.44 2.36
CA HIS A 24 8.75 18.59 2.26
C HIS A 24 8.29 18.05 3.63
N VAL A 25 8.97 18.45 4.69
CA VAL A 25 8.67 18.03 6.07
C VAL A 25 7.43 18.78 6.56
N ASP A 26 6.38 18.04 6.85
CA ASP A 26 5.23 18.51 7.62
C ASP A 26 5.39 18.16 9.12
N SER A 27 4.37 18.47 9.93
CA SER A 27 4.38 18.21 11.37
C SER A 27 4.52 16.74 11.71
N ASP A 28 3.86 15.87 10.94
CA ASP A 28 3.84 14.43 11.19
C ASP A 28 5.19 13.80 10.86
N ILE A 29 5.76 14.19 9.71
CA ILE A 29 7.10 13.77 9.28
C ILE A 29 8.17 14.25 10.28
N ALA A 30 8.03 15.48 10.78
CA ALA A 30 8.93 16.02 11.79
C ALA A 30 8.84 15.24 13.11
N ALA A 31 7.65 14.84 13.52
CA ALA A 31 7.44 14.01 14.71
C ALA A 31 8.11 12.63 14.57
N GLU A 32 7.94 11.95 13.44
CA GLU A 32 8.60 10.67 13.18
C GLU A 32 10.14 10.80 13.15
N ALA A 33 10.66 11.90 12.61
CA ALA A 33 12.09 12.18 12.63
C ALA A 33 12.63 12.41 14.05
N LEU A 34 11.88 13.16 14.88
CA LEU A 34 12.24 13.36 16.27
C LEU A 34 12.19 12.05 17.07
N LEU A 35 11.19 11.21 16.83
CA LEU A 35 11.11 9.88 17.43
C LEU A 35 12.34 9.03 17.08
N ALA A 36 12.83 9.10 15.85
CA ALA A 36 14.06 8.39 15.48
C ALA A 36 15.27 8.83 16.30
N ARG A 37 15.38 10.11 16.64
CA ARG A 37 16.42 10.63 17.52
C ARG A 37 16.26 10.12 18.95
N GLU A 38 15.06 10.15 19.49
CA GLU A 38 14.81 9.68 20.86
C GLU A 38 15.09 8.17 20.99
N ILE A 39 14.65 7.35 20.03
CA ILE A 39 14.98 5.91 19.96
C ILE A 39 16.49 5.69 20.05
N TRP A 40 17.28 6.47 19.31
CA TRP A 40 18.73 6.35 19.36
C TRP A 40 19.32 6.83 20.68
N THR A 41 18.82 7.92 21.23
CA THR A 41 19.35 8.56 22.43
C THR A 41 19.05 7.71 23.67
N GLU A 42 17.83 7.24 23.80
CA GLU A 42 17.38 6.46 24.96
C GLU A 42 17.68 4.97 24.83
N LYS A 43 18.06 4.50 23.64
CA LYS A 43 18.24 3.07 23.32
C LYS A 43 16.98 2.24 23.55
N ASP A 44 15.83 2.88 23.42
CA ASP A 44 14.52 2.25 23.54
C ASP A 44 13.74 2.43 22.23
N ILE A 45 13.20 1.32 21.70
CA ILE A 45 12.38 1.32 20.47
C ILE A 45 11.03 2.02 20.70
N ALA A 46 10.58 2.09 21.93
CA ALA A 46 9.30 2.65 22.31
C ALA A 46 9.45 3.54 23.56
N PRO A 47 10.13 4.71 23.44
CA PRO A 47 10.40 5.59 24.56
C PRO A 47 9.13 5.90 25.36
N ASP A 48 9.20 5.75 26.69
CA ASP A 48 8.02 5.84 27.56
C ASP A 48 7.41 7.23 27.58
N ASP A 49 8.24 8.28 27.48
CA ASP A 49 7.81 9.68 27.49
C ASP A 49 7.36 10.19 26.12
N TRP A 50 7.38 9.35 25.08
CA TRP A 50 6.96 9.74 23.74
C TRP A 50 5.46 9.63 23.56
N ILE A 51 4.83 10.77 23.28
CA ILE A 51 3.41 10.85 22.92
C ILE A 51 3.31 10.80 21.40
N SER A 52 2.79 9.70 20.87
CA SER A 52 2.55 9.56 19.43
C SER A 52 1.33 10.39 19.00
N SER A 53 1.45 11.11 17.89
CA SER A 53 0.35 11.93 17.35
C SER A 53 -0.86 11.10 16.94
N THR A 54 -0.65 9.87 16.45
CA THR A 54 -1.72 8.98 15.97
C THR A 54 -1.58 7.55 16.50
N GLU A 55 -0.52 6.85 16.14
CA GLU A 55 -0.33 5.43 16.42
C GLU A 55 1.08 5.19 16.95
N ARG A 56 1.22 4.45 18.05
CA ARG A 56 2.54 4.05 18.55
C ARG A 56 3.05 2.87 17.72
N ARG A 57 4.06 3.08 16.88
CA ARG A 57 4.61 2.06 15.99
C ARG A 57 5.87 1.44 16.58
N ILE A 58 5.89 0.11 16.65
CA ILE A 58 7.09 -0.64 17.02
C ILE A 58 8.01 -0.82 15.80
N ILE A 59 7.41 -1.05 14.62
CA ILE A 59 8.13 -1.11 13.35
C ILE A 59 7.66 0.06 12.48
N GLY A 60 8.59 0.94 12.17
CA GLY A 60 8.32 2.11 11.34
C GLY A 60 9.61 2.69 10.78
N MET A 61 9.48 3.76 10.01
CA MET A 61 10.61 4.54 9.53
C MET A 61 11.51 5.02 10.69
N PRO A 62 10.97 5.51 11.83
CA PRO A 62 11.80 5.99 12.94
C PRO A 62 12.78 4.93 13.47
N THR A 63 12.36 3.67 13.56
CA THR A 63 13.23 2.57 14.04
C THR A 63 14.43 2.36 13.12
N VAL A 64 14.24 2.47 11.80
CA VAL A 64 15.33 2.35 10.82
C VAL A 64 16.17 3.63 10.79
N ALA A 65 15.53 4.80 10.81
CA ALA A 65 16.18 6.09 10.79
C ALA A 65 17.05 6.33 12.03
N SER A 66 16.69 5.78 13.18
CA SER A 66 17.48 5.91 14.41
C SER A 66 18.89 5.34 14.25
N VAL A 67 19.03 4.23 13.54
CA VAL A 67 20.35 3.63 13.26
C VAL A 67 21.20 4.56 12.39
N PHE A 68 20.61 5.13 11.32
CA PHE A 68 21.32 6.07 10.45
C PHE A 68 21.60 7.40 11.15
N TYR A 69 20.73 7.84 12.07
CA TYR A 69 21.01 9.01 12.90
C TYR A 69 22.22 8.78 13.78
N GLY A 70 22.33 7.63 14.42
CA GLY A 70 23.51 7.27 15.20
C GLY A 70 24.81 7.23 14.40
N MET A 71 24.73 6.91 13.09
CA MET A 71 25.90 6.88 12.20
C MET A 71 26.28 8.25 11.65
N THR A 72 25.30 9.12 11.39
CA THR A 72 25.50 10.38 10.65
C THR A 72 25.47 11.63 11.53
N GLY A 73 24.83 11.55 12.69
CA GLY A 73 24.53 12.69 13.56
C GLY A 73 23.56 13.72 12.93
N SER A 74 23.06 13.47 11.73
CA SER A 74 22.17 14.37 10.98
C SER A 74 20.81 13.73 10.76
N MET A 75 19.76 14.33 11.30
CA MET A 75 18.39 13.84 11.14
C MET A 75 17.95 13.84 9.68
N GLN A 76 18.21 14.94 8.95
CA GLN A 76 17.88 15.04 7.55
C GLN A 76 18.51 13.92 6.72
N THR A 77 19.81 13.67 6.94
CA THR A 77 20.53 12.60 6.22
C THR A 77 20.01 11.22 6.60
N ALA A 78 19.75 11.00 7.89
CA ALA A 78 19.26 9.72 8.39
C ALA A 78 17.90 9.36 7.80
N VAL A 79 16.94 10.27 7.83
CA VAL A 79 15.60 10.05 7.27
C VAL A 79 15.67 9.92 5.74
N GLY A 80 16.44 10.77 5.07
CA GLY A 80 16.61 10.68 3.61
C GLY A 80 17.16 9.33 3.15
N ILE A 81 18.22 8.82 3.80
CA ILE A 81 18.76 7.48 3.54
C ILE A 81 17.72 6.39 3.84
N THR A 82 17.01 6.52 4.95
CA THR A 82 15.97 5.56 5.33
C THR A 82 14.87 5.48 4.28
N CYS A 83 14.35 6.62 3.82
CA CYS A 83 13.33 6.66 2.77
C CYS A 83 13.81 6.02 1.47
N ILE A 84 15.05 6.28 1.06
CA ILE A 84 15.65 5.64 -0.12
C ILE A 84 15.75 4.13 0.06
N LEU A 85 16.24 3.66 1.21
CA LEU A 85 16.37 2.24 1.50
C LEU A 85 14.99 1.54 1.52
N LEU A 86 14.04 2.09 2.25
CA LEU A 86 12.69 1.53 2.36
C LEU A 86 11.95 1.58 1.02
N GLY A 87 12.10 2.65 0.25
CA GLY A 87 11.58 2.75 -1.10
C GLY A 87 12.17 1.69 -2.04
N ALA A 88 13.49 1.47 -1.99
CA ALA A 88 14.15 0.44 -2.79
C ALA A 88 13.70 -0.98 -2.40
N VAL A 89 13.59 -1.26 -1.09
CA VAL A 89 13.08 -2.54 -0.59
C VAL A 89 11.63 -2.76 -1.02
N PHE A 90 10.81 -1.73 -0.94
CA PHE A 90 9.41 -1.79 -1.36
C PHE A 90 9.28 -2.07 -2.86
N LEU A 91 9.95 -1.31 -3.71
CA LEU A 91 9.90 -1.50 -5.17
C LEU A 91 10.47 -2.86 -5.58
N GLY A 92 11.56 -3.30 -4.93
CA GLY A 92 12.13 -4.64 -5.12
C GLY A 92 11.15 -5.74 -4.71
N THR A 93 10.45 -5.57 -3.60
CA THR A 93 9.42 -6.50 -3.13
C THR A 93 8.23 -6.52 -4.07
N PHE A 94 7.78 -5.36 -4.56
CA PHE A 94 6.69 -5.28 -5.53
C PHE A 94 7.06 -5.95 -6.86
N TYR A 95 8.28 -5.71 -7.37
CA TYR A 95 8.79 -6.42 -8.55
C TYR A 95 8.80 -7.93 -8.35
N TYR A 96 9.34 -8.40 -7.22
CA TYR A 96 9.36 -9.82 -6.87
C TYR A 96 7.93 -10.40 -6.80
N PHE A 97 7.00 -9.68 -6.19
CA PHE A 97 5.59 -10.05 -6.13
C PHE A 97 4.98 -10.25 -7.52
N LEU A 98 5.15 -9.29 -8.43
CA LEU A 98 4.68 -9.39 -9.82
C LEU A 98 5.30 -10.58 -10.55
N ARG A 99 6.60 -10.83 -10.36
CA ARG A 99 7.29 -12.00 -10.95
C ARG A 99 6.77 -13.32 -10.40
N LYS A 100 6.32 -13.37 -9.15
CA LYS A 100 5.70 -14.55 -8.55
C LYS A 100 4.28 -14.82 -9.06
N LEU A 101 3.60 -13.80 -9.57
CA LEU A 101 2.34 -13.93 -10.31
C LEU A 101 2.56 -14.37 -11.78
N SER A 102 3.78 -14.74 -12.15
CA SER A 102 4.18 -15.16 -13.51
C SER A 102 4.09 -14.06 -14.57
N LEU A 103 3.97 -12.79 -14.15
CA LEU A 103 3.99 -11.66 -15.08
C LEU A 103 5.39 -11.46 -15.68
N GLY A 104 5.48 -11.17 -16.97
CA GLY A 104 6.73 -10.94 -17.71
C GLY A 104 7.51 -9.74 -17.20
N ARG A 105 8.80 -9.65 -17.57
CA ARG A 105 9.64 -8.49 -17.19
C ARG A 105 9.07 -7.16 -17.70
N PRO A 106 8.61 -7.03 -18.97
CA PRO A 106 8.04 -5.79 -19.47
C PRO A 106 6.80 -5.36 -18.66
N ALA A 107 5.88 -6.27 -18.37
CA ALA A 107 4.69 -6.00 -17.55
C ALA A 107 5.06 -5.53 -16.13
N ALA A 108 6.03 -6.19 -15.49
CA ALA A 108 6.49 -5.84 -14.16
C ALA A 108 7.18 -4.46 -14.13
N ILE A 109 8.01 -4.12 -15.11
CA ILE A 109 8.66 -2.79 -15.20
C ILE A 109 7.63 -1.70 -15.49
N THR A 110 6.64 -1.96 -16.36
CA THR A 110 5.55 -1.03 -16.61
C THR A 110 4.74 -0.76 -15.34
N ALA A 111 4.43 -1.80 -14.56
CA ALA A 111 3.74 -1.63 -13.28
C ALA A 111 4.55 -0.79 -12.28
N LEU A 112 5.87 -1.00 -12.21
CA LEU A 112 6.74 -0.16 -11.38
C LEU A 112 6.70 1.29 -11.81
N LEU A 113 6.75 1.57 -13.13
CA LEU A 113 6.65 2.93 -13.63
C LEU A 113 5.29 3.56 -13.29
N VAL A 114 4.18 2.82 -13.48
CA VAL A 114 2.85 3.28 -13.09
C VAL A 114 2.80 3.60 -11.61
N LEU A 115 3.33 2.72 -10.78
CA LEU A 115 3.36 2.92 -9.32
C LEU A 115 4.18 4.17 -8.95
N CYS A 116 5.32 4.41 -9.59
CA CYS A 116 6.15 5.59 -9.35
C CYS A 116 5.53 6.88 -9.91
N ALA A 117 4.70 6.79 -10.96
CA ALA A 117 4.04 7.93 -11.58
C ALA A 117 2.75 8.37 -10.84
N LEU A 118 2.18 7.51 -10.02
CA LEU A 118 1.05 7.81 -9.15
C LEU A 118 1.55 8.17 -7.74
N PRO A 119 0.90 9.09 -7.02
CA PRO A 119 -0.20 9.97 -7.41
C PRO A 119 0.25 11.19 -8.20
N ALA A 120 -0.62 11.67 -9.09
CA ALA A 120 -0.34 12.83 -9.92
C ALA A 120 -0.65 14.19 -9.24
N ASN A 121 -0.85 14.20 -7.93
CA ASN A 121 -1.34 15.38 -7.18
C ASN A 121 -0.31 16.49 -6.99
N GLY A 122 0.98 16.19 -7.08
CA GLY A 122 2.05 17.15 -6.78
C GLY A 122 2.13 18.37 -7.69
N TRP A 123 1.37 18.42 -8.78
CA TRP A 123 1.39 19.53 -9.73
C TRP A 123 0.52 20.72 -9.32
N ARG A 124 -0.34 20.58 -8.29
CA ARG A 124 -1.40 21.55 -8.01
C ARG A 124 -1.30 22.33 -6.73
N ASN A 125 -0.49 21.89 -5.78
CA ASN A 125 -0.37 22.64 -4.53
C ASN A 125 0.55 23.85 -4.71
N GLU A 126 -0.07 25.02 -4.90
CA GLU A 126 0.49 26.37 -4.70
C GLU A 126 1.81 26.69 -5.40
N GLY A 127 1.98 26.23 -6.66
CA GLY A 127 3.17 26.58 -7.44
C GLY A 127 4.46 25.86 -7.00
N GLN A 128 4.39 24.97 -6.03
CA GLN A 128 5.49 24.07 -5.68
C GLN A 128 5.32 22.78 -6.45
N MET A 129 6.22 22.54 -7.41
CA MET A 129 6.39 21.23 -8.03
C MET A 129 6.92 20.27 -6.96
N VAL A 130 6.01 19.64 -6.21
CA VAL A 130 6.37 18.46 -5.42
C VAL A 130 6.35 17.29 -6.41
N PRO A 131 7.51 16.74 -6.80
CA PRO A 131 7.53 15.65 -7.74
C PRO A 131 6.77 14.45 -7.17
N PHE A 132 6.02 13.76 -8.01
CA PHE A 132 5.23 12.56 -7.69
C PHE A 132 5.96 11.55 -6.83
N VAL A 133 7.23 11.37 -7.10
CA VAL A 133 8.14 10.48 -6.37
C VAL A 133 8.22 10.83 -4.89
N THR A 134 8.03 12.11 -4.55
CA THR A 134 8.13 12.56 -3.16
C THR A 134 6.91 12.10 -2.36
N LEU A 135 5.71 12.26 -2.89
CA LEU A 135 4.50 11.88 -2.17
C LEU A 135 4.40 10.35 -2.02
N LEU A 136 4.66 9.58 -3.08
CA LEU A 136 4.53 8.15 -3.01
C LEU A 136 5.60 7.51 -2.11
N LEU A 137 6.88 7.80 -2.39
CA LEU A 137 7.95 7.09 -1.72
C LEU A 137 8.35 7.74 -0.40
N PHE A 138 8.18 9.05 -0.26
CA PHE A 138 8.50 9.77 0.95
C PHE A 138 7.44 9.53 2.03
N LEU A 139 6.21 9.97 1.80
CA LEU A 139 5.11 9.79 2.75
C LEU A 139 4.77 8.31 2.95
N PHE A 140 4.82 7.52 1.87
CA PHE A 140 4.57 6.10 1.92
C PHE A 140 5.70 5.36 2.65
N ALA A 141 6.97 5.69 2.42
CA ALA A 141 8.09 5.07 3.11
C ALA A 141 8.04 5.34 4.63
N GLU A 142 7.56 6.49 5.03
CA GLU A 142 7.44 6.82 6.45
C GLU A 142 6.33 6.05 7.15
N TYR A 143 5.15 5.94 6.54
CA TYR A 143 3.97 5.45 7.24
C TYR A 143 3.49 4.06 6.79
N TYR A 144 3.58 3.74 5.50
CA TYR A 144 2.82 2.62 4.93
C TYR A 144 3.65 1.55 4.24
N VAL A 145 4.94 1.75 4.07
CA VAL A 145 5.82 0.84 3.34
C VAL A 145 5.77 -0.59 3.88
N PHE A 146 5.77 -0.74 5.20
CA PHE A 146 5.71 -2.06 5.83
C PHE A 146 4.36 -2.74 5.62
N HIS A 147 3.27 -1.97 5.61
CA HIS A 147 1.93 -2.48 5.31
C HIS A 147 1.82 -2.96 3.85
N GLY A 148 2.41 -2.22 2.90
CA GLY A 148 2.46 -2.62 1.50
C GLY A 148 3.29 -3.89 1.28
N ILE A 149 4.48 -3.97 1.86
CA ILE A 149 5.33 -5.16 1.81
C ILE A 149 4.59 -6.37 2.41
N PHE A 150 3.97 -6.19 3.57
CA PHE A 150 3.23 -7.24 4.24
C PHE A 150 2.00 -7.68 3.44
N LEU A 151 1.30 -6.77 2.77
CA LEU A 151 0.19 -7.08 1.88
C LEU A 151 0.64 -8.00 0.73
N PHE A 152 1.76 -7.68 0.08
CA PHE A 152 2.26 -8.51 -1.03
C PHE A 152 2.64 -9.92 -0.59
N PHE A 153 3.37 -10.06 0.51
CA PHE A 153 3.68 -11.37 1.06
C PHE A 153 2.43 -12.10 1.56
N GLY A 154 1.49 -11.39 2.17
CA GLY A 154 0.20 -11.92 2.58
C GLY A 154 -0.60 -12.51 1.42
N ILE A 155 -0.65 -11.79 0.28
CA ILE A 155 -1.30 -12.28 -0.94
C ILE A 155 -0.59 -13.53 -1.48
N LEU A 156 0.74 -13.50 -1.62
CA LEU A 156 1.51 -14.65 -2.10
C LEU A 156 1.31 -15.88 -1.21
N PHE A 157 1.30 -15.70 0.09
CA PHE A 157 1.09 -16.77 1.04
C PHE A 157 -0.35 -17.31 0.97
N TYR A 158 -1.34 -16.43 0.84
CA TYR A 158 -2.74 -16.80 0.63
C TYR A 158 -2.91 -17.65 -0.64
N LEU A 159 -2.36 -17.20 -1.77
CA LEU A 159 -2.42 -17.95 -3.03
C LEU A 159 -1.78 -19.33 -2.88
N LYS A 160 -0.61 -19.40 -2.27
CA LYS A 160 0.10 -20.66 -2.01
C LYS A 160 -0.70 -21.63 -1.14
N LEU A 161 -1.31 -21.15 -0.06
CA LEU A 161 -2.15 -21.98 0.82
C LEU A 161 -3.37 -22.55 0.09
N ARG A 162 -3.95 -21.78 -0.84
CA ARG A 162 -5.07 -22.27 -1.64
C ARG A 162 -4.66 -23.36 -2.61
N GLU A 163 -3.44 -23.34 -3.13
CA GLU A 163 -2.93 -24.38 -4.02
C GLU A 163 -2.53 -25.65 -3.28
N GLU A 164 -1.73 -25.50 -2.21
CA GLU A 164 -1.13 -26.65 -1.51
C GLU A 164 -2.10 -27.39 -0.57
N ARG A 165 -3.25 -26.83 -0.22
CA ARG A 165 -4.25 -27.37 0.70
C ARG A 165 -3.72 -27.87 2.06
N LYS A 166 -2.39 -27.93 2.26
CA LYS A 166 -1.73 -28.37 3.49
C LYS A 166 -0.53 -27.49 3.78
N LEU A 167 -0.32 -27.20 5.05
CA LEU A 167 0.84 -26.43 5.50
C LEU A 167 2.07 -27.34 5.55
N THR A 168 3.01 -27.10 4.65
CA THR A 168 4.32 -27.75 4.66
C THR A 168 5.21 -27.16 5.76
N LYS A 169 6.35 -27.80 6.13
CA LYS A 169 7.31 -27.23 7.09
C LYS A 169 7.79 -25.83 6.67
N LYS A 170 8.05 -25.60 5.38
CA LYS A 170 8.41 -24.28 4.84
C LYS A 170 7.23 -23.31 4.92
N GLY A 171 6.02 -23.79 4.66
CA GLY A 171 4.79 -23.01 4.81
C GLY A 171 4.55 -22.62 6.27
N LEU A 172 4.83 -23.49 7.25
CA LEU A 172 4.73 -23.17 8.66
C LEU A 172 5.71 -22.06 9.06
N LEU A 173 6.95 -22.12 8.58
CA LEU A 173 7.92 -21.05 8.84
C LEU A 173 7.45 -19.71 8.25
N SER A 174 6.97 -19.70 7.01
CA SER A 174 6.41 -18.51 6.38
C SER A 174 5.20 -17.97 7.16
N TRP A 175 4.33 -18.87 7.62
CA TRP A 175 3.19 -18.51 8.47
C TRP A 175 3.63 -17.86 9.78
N LEU A 176 4.65 -18.43 10.45
CA LEU A 176 5.19 -17.88 11.69
C LEU A 176 5.78 -16.48 11.49
N VAL A 177 6.55 -16.29 10.41
CA VAL A 177 7.11 -14.97 10.07
C VAL A 177 6.01 -13.95 9.82
N LEU A 178 5.00 -14.31 9.03
CA LEU A 178 3.87 -13.42 8.76
C LEU A 178 3.06 -13.13 10.03
N PHE A 179 2.91 -14.12 10.91
CA PHE A 179 2.25 -13.92 12.20
C PHE A 179 3.00 -12.89 13.06
N VAL A 180 4.32 -13.04 13.21
CA VAL A 180 5.14 -12.10 13.98
C VAL A 180 5.08 -10.70 13.38
N VAL A 181 5.22 -10.56 12.05
CA VAL A 181 5.11 -9.26 11.37
C VAL A 181 3.71 -8.66 11.56
N ALA A 182 2.65 -9.48 11.46
CA ALA A 182 1.29 -9.02 11.71
C ALA A 182 1.10 -8.50 13.15
N VAL A 183 1.68 -9.20 14.15
CA VAL A 183 1.65 -8.74 15.55
C VAL A 183 2.31 -7.37 15.67
N LEU A 184 3.53 -7.23 15.14
CA LEU A 184 4.30 -5.99 15.25
C LEU A 184 3.60 -4.80 14.53
N LEU A 185 2.99 -5.03 13.37
CA LEU A 185 2.24 -4.00 12.64
C LEU A 185 0.91 -3.64 13.34
N ASN A 186 0.23 -4.62 13.93
CA ASN A 186 -1.03 -4.36 14.64
C ASN A 186 -0.81 -3.70 16.02
N CYS A 187 0.37 -3.82 16.62
CA CYS A 187 0.72 -3.05 17.81
C CYS A 187 0.73 -1.54 17.55
N GLY A 188 1.01 -1.14 16.31
CA GLY A 188 1.02 0.26 15.87
C GLY A 188 -0.34 0.77 15.40
N GLY A 189 -1.45 0.01 15.56
CA GLY A 189 -2.78 0.48 15.20
C GLY A 189 -3.57 -0.43 14.24
N GLN A 190 -4.72 0.06 13.79
CA GLN A 190 -5.68 -0.75 13.03
C GLN A 190 -5.40 -0.84 11.52
N ARG A 191 -4.35 -0.17 11.02
CA ARG A 191 -4.09 -0.07 9.58
C ARG A 191 -3.82 -1.44 8.94
N CYS A 192 -3.03 -2.29 9.59
CA CYS A 192 -2.78 -3.64 9.11
C CYS A 192 -4.05 -4.48 9.01
N LEU A 193 -4.96 -4.34 9.98
CA LEU A 193 -6.28 -4.97 9.93
C LEU A 193 -7.07 -4.52 8.70
N GLN A 194 -7.14 -3.20 8.44
CA GLN A 194 -7.91 -2.63 7.33
C GLN A 194 -7.34 -3.00 5.95
N VAL A 195 -6.01 -2.95 5.80
CA VAL A 195 -5.35 -3.06 4.50
C VAL A 195 -5.03 -4.50 4.11
N VAL A 196 -4.75 -5.38 5.07
CA VAL A 196 -4.30 -6.75 4.80
C VAL A 196 -5.29 -7.79 5.32
N ILE A 197 -5.59 -7.76 6.60
CA ILE A 197 -6.30 -8.88 7.26
C ILE A 197 -7.74 -8.97 6.79
N LEU A 198 -8.51 -7.91 6.93
CA LEU A 198 -9.92 -7.89 6.51
C LEU A 198 -10.10 -8.14 5.00
N PRO A 199 -9.30 -7.54 4.10
CA PRO A 199 -9.40 -7.85 2.68
C PRO A 199 -9.20 -9.33 2.35
N LEU A 200 -8.22 -9.99 2.97
CA LEU A 200 -8.01 -11.42 2.77
C LEU A 200 -9.19 -12.26 3.30
N VAL A 201 -9.69 -11.93 4.48
CA VAL A 201 -10.86 -12.61 5.07
C VAL A 201 -12.11 -12.39 4.20
N VAL A 202 -12.41 -11.15 3.81
CA VAL A 202 -13.57 -10.82 2.97
C VAL A 202 -13.47 -11.51 1.60
N THR A 203 -12.29 -11.50 0.98
CA THR A 203 -12.07 -12.19 -0.30
C THR A 203 -12.30 -13.69 -0.16
N GLU A 204 -11.84 -14.32 0.93
CA GLU A 204 -12.08 -15.74 1.17
C GLU A 204 -13.57 -16.04 1.39
N VAL A 205 -14.26 -15.19 2.16
CA VAL A 205 -15.71 -15.31 2.35
C VAL A 205 -16.45 -15.21 1.02
N ILE A 206 -16.13 -14.21 0.19
CA ILE A 206 -16.72 -14.05 -1.15
C ILE A 206 -16.44 -15.29 -2.02
N ALA A 207 -15.21 -15.79 -2.00
CA ALA A 207 -14.84 -16.98 -2.75
C ALA A 207 -15.62 -18.22 -2.31
N LEU A 208 -15.88 -18.37 -1.01
CA LEU A 208 -16.70 -19.48 -0.48
C LEU A 208 -18.15 -19.42 -0.98
N PHE A 209 -18.72 -18.22 -1.13
CA PHE A 209 -20.08 -18.07 -1.68
C PHE A 209 -20.16 -18.23 -3.19
N LEU A 210 -19.15 -17.81 -3.94
CA LEU A 210 -19.17 -17.83 -5.40
C LEU A 210 -18.70 -19.18 -5.98
N GLU A 211 -17.85 -19.91 -5.30
CA GLU A 211 -17.35 -21.21 -5.73
C GLU A 211 -18.32 -22.30 -5.28
N SER A 212 -19.20 -22.77 -6.18
CA SER A 212 -20.06 -23.93 -5.96
C SER A 212 -19.20 -25.18 -5.74
N GLY A 213 -19.09 -25.64 -4.51
CA GLY A 213 -18.35 -26.84 -4.13
C GLY A 213 -18.34 -27.03 -2.61
N HIS A 214 -18.06 -28.26 -2.16
CA HIS A 214 -18.14 -28.59 -0.74
C HIS A 214 -17.19 -27.72 0.10
N LEU A 215 -17.76 -26.87 0.95
CA LEU A 215 -17.08 -26.02 1.91
C LEU A 215 -15.96 -26.74 2.71
N ARG A 216 -16.16 -28.03 3.00
CA ARG A 216 -15.21 -28.85 3.75
C ARG A 216 -13.88 -29.09 3.06
N GLU A 217 -13.84 -29.11 1.72
CA GLU A 217 -12.60 -29.38 0.97
C GLU A 217 -11.71 -28.13 0.80
N LYS A 218 -12.32 -26.93 0.95
CA LYS A 218 -11.67 -25.63 0.70
C LYS A 218 -11.15 -24.94 1.96
N LEU A 219 -11.60 -25.37 3.15
CA LEU A 219 -11.30 -24.76 4.44
C LEU A 219 -9.87 -24.92 5.02
N PRO A 220 -9.02 -25.90 4.62
CA PRO A 220 -7.72 -26.07 5.32
C PRO A 220 -6.83 -24.83 5.26
N GLY A 221 -6.73 -24.16 4.10
CA GLY A 221 -5.93 -22.94 3.94
C GLY A 221 -6.51 -21.75 4.72
N GLY A 222 -7.83 -21.57 4.68
CA GLY A 222 -8.52 -20.50 5.39
C GLY A 222 -8.37 -20.58 6.91
N ARG A 223 -8.26 -21.79 7.48
CA ARG A 223 -8.02 -21.94 8.94
C ARG A 223 -6.66 -21.38 9.35
N TYR A 224 -5.60 -21.63 8.59
CA TYR A 224 -4.28 -21.09 8.90
C TYR A 224 -4.22 -19.58 8.75
N LEU A 225 -4.89 -19.02 7.75
CA LEU A 225 -5.02 -17.57 7.61
C LEU A 225 -5.80 -16.98 8.79
N ALA A 226 -6.97 -17.52 9.09
CA ALA A 226 -7.81 -17.03 10.20
C ALA A 226 -7.08 -17.13 11.54
N THR A 227 -6.48 -18.28 11.86
CA THR A 227 -5.75 -18.45 13.14
C THR A 227 -4.52 -17.58 13.23
N GLY A 228 -3.78 -17.40 12.12
CA GLY A 228 -2.61 -16.53 12.09
C GLY A 228 -2.97 -15.06 12.28
N TYR A 229 -3.88 -14.56 11.48
CA TYR A 229 -4.23 -13.13 11.52
C TYR A 229 -5.09 -12.74 12.72
N LEU A 230 -6.11 -13.53 13.06
CA LEU A 230 -6.91 -13.26 14.26
C LEU A 230 -6.08 -13.45 15.53
N GLY A 231 -5.22 -14.49 15.56
CA GLY A 231 -4.28 -14.67 16.66
C GLY A 231 -3.32 -13.49 16.80
N SER A 232 -2.80 -12.96 15.68
CA SER A 232 -1.92 -11.78 15.72
C SER A 232 -2.60 -10.54 16.28
N LEU A 233 -3.89 -10.32 15.98
CA LEU A 233 -4.68 -9.23 16.55
C LEU A 233 -4.83 -9.35 18.05
N VAL A 234 -5.14 -10.56 18.55
CA VAL A 234 -5.27 -10.79 20.01
C VAL A 234 -3.95 -10.54 20.72
N VAL A 235 -2.84 -11.08 20.18
CA VAL A 235 -1.51 -10.86 20.76
C VAL A 235 -1.11 -9.38 20.70
N ALA A 236 -1.34 -8.70 19.58
CA ALA A 236 -1.06 -7.27 19.44
C ALA A 236 -1.88 -6.43 20.44
N PHE A 237 -3.17 -6.75 20.63
CA PHE A 237 -4.01 -6.10 21.62
C PHE A 237 -3.45 -6.27 23.05
N LEU A 238 -3.04 -7.49 23.41
CA LEU A 238 -2.46 -7.75 24.73
C LEU A 238 -1.14 -6.97 24.93
N ILE A 239 -0.29 -6.94 23.91
CA ILE A 239 0.96 -6.15 23.96
C ILE A 239 0.64 -4.65 24.11
N SER A 240 -0.32 -4.12 23.35
CA SER A 240 -0.73 -2.71 23.43
C SER A 240 -1.26 -2.34 24.83
N CYS A 241 -1.94 -3.28 25.50
CA CYS A 241 -2.39 -3.07 26.88
C CYS A 241 -1.20 -3.01 27.89
N LEU A 242 -0.13 -3.74 27.62
CA LEU A 242 1.07 -3.75 28.48
C LEU A 242 1.92 -2.49 28.28
N TYR A 243 2.03 -1.99 27.06
CA TYR A 243 2.87 -0.83 26.73
C TYR A 243 2.20 0.52 26.94
N GLY A 244 0.92 0.57 27.34
CA GLY A 244 0.24 1.79 27.85
C GLY A 244 0.16 3.01 26.92
N GLY A 245 0.63 2.93 25.69
CA GLY A 245 0.62 4.03 24.75
C GLY A 245 -0.76 4.21 24.09
N ARG A 246 -1.60 5.09 24.62
CA ARG A 246 -2.83 5.54 23.95
C ARG A 246 -2.49 6.79 23.15
N GLY A 247 -2.63 6.72 21.80
CA GLY A 247 -2.76 7.95 21.03
C GLY A 247 -4.07 8.64 21.41
N ASP A 248 -4.06 9.96 21.49
CA ASP A 248 -5.25 10.75 21.84
C ASP A 248 -6.35 10.75 20.76
N TYR A 249 -6.15 10.02 19.66
CA TYR A 249 -7.06 10.01 18.51
C TYR A 249 -8.18 8.99 18.68
N ALA A 250 -9.31 9.43 19.21
CA ALA A 250 -10.49 8.59 19.34
C ALA A 250 -11.29 8.57 18.02
N VAL A 251 -11.41 7.39 17.42
CA VAL A 251 -12.29 7.15 16.26
C VAL A 251 -13.62 6.59 16.75
N TYR A 252 -14.73 7.19 16.35
CA TYR A 252 -16.10 6.74 16.69
C TYR A 252 -16.93 6.49 15.42
N LEU A 253 -17.99 5.71 15.57
CA LEU A 253 -18.94 5.45 14.48
C LEU A 253 -19.79 6.69 14.21
N LEU A 254 -19.96 7.03 12.96
CA LEU A 254 -20.84 8.10 12.51
C LEU A 254 -22.30 7.65 12.58
N ASN A 255 -23.22 8.61 12.71
CA ASN A 255 -24.62 8.32 12.51
C ASN A 255 -24.89 7.94 11.04
N PRO A 256 -26.00 7.22 10.73
CA PRO A 256 -26.26 6.70 9.39
C PRO A 256 -26.28 7.77 8.28
N LYS A 257 -26.77 8.97 8.56
CA LYS A 257 -26.85 10.06 7.59
C LYS A 257 -25.44 10.55 7.21
N GLU A 258 -24.61 10.85 8.21
CA GLU A 258 -23.22 11.28 8.01
C GLU A 258 -22.40 10.20 7.34
N ALA A 259 -22.58 8.94 7.73
CA ALA A 259 -21.88 7.80 7.12
C ALA A 259 -22.24 7.67 5.63
N VAL A 260 -23.50 7.76 5.25
CA VAL A 260 -23.94 7.71 3.84
C VAL A 260 -23.37 8.89 3.06
N GLU A 261 -23.44 10.11 3.58
CA GLU A 261 -22.85 11.29 2.92
C GLU A 261 -21.35 11.13 2.71
N LYS A 262 -20.63 10.68 3.72
CA LYS A 262 -19.19 10.45 3.64
C LYS A 262 -18.83 9.36 2.64
N LEU A 263 -19.57 8.24 2.62
CA LEU A 263 -19.37 7.14 1.68
C LEU A 263 -19.63 7.54 0.23
N LEU A 264 -20.61 8.40 -0.02
CA LEU A 264 -21.01 8.78 -1.38
C LEU A 264 -20.25 9.98 -1.93
N ILE A 265 -19.72 10.86 -1.07
CA ILE A 265 -19.09 12.12 -1.49
C ILE A 265 -17.62 12.14 -1.11
N THR A 266 -17.30 12.10 0.19
CA THR A 266 -15.95 12.35 0.69
C THR A 266 -14.97 11.24 0.32
N VAL A 267 -15.37 9.98 0.51
CA VAL A 267 -14.51 8.82 0.19
C VAL A 267 -14.24 8.71 -1.31
N PRO A 268 -15.22 8.79 -2.22
CA PRO A 268 -14.94 8.82 -3.66
C PRO A 268 -14.06 10.00 -4.07
N ALA A 269 -14.27 11.20 -3.49
CA ALA A 269 -13.43 12.35 -3.76
C ALA A 269 -11.98 12.10 -3.36
N ALA A 270 -11.72 11.54 -2.17
CA ALA A 270 -10.38 11.18 -1.72
C ALA A 270 -9.71 10.11 -2.62
N ILE A 271 -10.49 9.13 -3.11
CA ILE A 271 -9.98 8.14 -4.07
C ILE A 271 -9.61 8.79 -5.40
N LEU A 272 -10.44 9.69 -5.92
CA LEU A 272 -10.14 10.44 -7.16
C LEU A 272 -8.93 11.36 -6.97
N GLU A 273 -8.83 12.00 -5.82
CA GLU A 273 -7.66 12.80 -5.46
C GLU A 273 -6.38 11.96 -5.48
N ASN A 274 -6.44 10.72 -5.04
CA ASN A 274 -5.32 9.79 -5.09
C ASN A 274 -4.78 9.53 -6.51
N PHE A 275 -5.62 9.75 -7.52
CA PHE A 275 -5.23 9.73 -8.94
C PHE A 275 -4.95 11.12 -9.52
N GLY A 276 -4.93 12.18 -8.71
CA GLY A 276 -4.68 13.56 -9.16
C GLY A 276 -5.88 14.26 -9.77
N LEU A 277 -7.08 13.73 -9.59
CA LEU A 277 -8.33 14.30 -10.12
C LEU A 277 -9.04 15.24 -9.13
N ALA A 278 -8.28 15.84 -8.21
CA ALA A 278 -8.81 16.86 -7.31
C ALA A 278 -8.76 18.24 -7.95
N GLY A 279 -9.86 18.98 -7.83
CA GLY A 279 -9.98 20.38 -8.22
C GLY A 279 -10.24 20.61 -9.71
N ASN A 280 -10.43 21.87 -10.06
CA ASN A 280 -10.81 22.33 -11.40
C ASN A 280 -9.57 22.75 -12.20
N ALA A 281 -9.50 22.37 -13.47
CA ALA A 281 -8.51 22.88 -14.41
C ALA A 281 -9.17 23.83 -15.42
N LYS A 282 -8.49 24.92 -15.74
CA LYS A 282 -8.97 25.86 -16.79
C LYS A 282 -8.90 25.14 -18.14
N VAL A 283 -10.01 25.15 -18.87
CA VAL A 283 -10.08 24.55 -20.21
C VAL A 283 -9.00 25.15 -21.13
N GLY A 284 -8.27 24.27 -21.83
CA GLY A 284 -7.16 24.67 -22.70
C GLY A 284 -5.83 24.90 -21.98
N SER A 285 -5.74 24.73 -20.65
CA SER A 285 -4.49 24.75 -19.91
C SER A 285 -3.78 23.41 -19.97
N PHE A 286 -2.47 23.40 -19.64
CA PHE A 286 -1.71 22.15 -19.50
C PHE A 286 -2.32 21.22 -18.44
N ASP A 287 -2.85 21.78 -17.35
CA ASP A 287 -3.53 21.01 -16.31
C ASP A 287 -4.78 20.31 -16.84
N SER A 288 -5.52 20.93 -17.78
CA SER A 288 -6.69 20.28 -18.37
C SER A 288 -6.30 19.08 -19.25
N LEU A 289 -5.15 19.12 -19.92
CA LEU A 289 -4.61 17.97 -20.66
C LEU A 289 -4.23 16.83 -19.73
N ILE A 290 -3.55 17.15 -18.62
CA ILE A 290 -3.23 16.15 -17.58
C ILE A 290 -4.50 15.51 -17.03
N GLN A 291 -5.53 16.30 -16.72
CA GLN A 291 -6.81 15.76 -16.23
C GLN A 291 -7.48 14.84 -17.25
N LEU A 292 -7.49 15.20 -18.52
CA LEU A 292 -8.04 14.34 -19.57
C LEU A 292 -7.28 13.02 -19.66
N PHE A 293 -5.94 13.07 -19.55
CA PHE A 293 -5.12 11.88 -19.53
C PHE A 293 -5.43 10.98 -18.33
N LEU A 294 -5.62 11.56 -17.13
CA LEU A 294 -5.97 10.83 -15.91
C LEU A 294 -7.38 10.22 -16.00
N TRP A 295 -8.34 10.91 -16.57
CA TRP A 295 -9.66 10.35 -16.88
C TRP A 295 -9.56 9.16 -17.83
N ALA A 296 -8.78 9.30 -18.91
CA ALA A 296 -8.53 8.18 -19.83
C ALA A 296 -7.86 7.00 -19.12
N PHE A 297 -6.94 7.28 -18.19
CA PHE A 297 -6.31 6.24 -17.37
C PHE A 297 -7.31 5.52 -16.46
N LEU A 298 -8.25 6.23 -15.81
CA LEU A 298 -9.32 5.60 -15.03
C LEU A 298 -10.25 4.73 -15.89
N ILE A 299 -10.56 5.17 -17.09
CA ILE A 299 -11.34 4.37 -18.06
C ILE A 299 -10.56 3.10 -18.42
N LEU A 300 -9.24 3.22 -18.65
CA LEU A 300 -8.36 2.06 -18.89
C LEU A 300 -8.37 1.10 -17.71
N LEU A 301 -8.31 1.58 -16.46
CA LEU A 301 -8.40 0.73 -15.28
C LEU A 301 -9.75 0.03 -15.19
N GLY A 302 -10.86 0.74 -15.45
CA GLY A 302 -12.21 0.15 -15.52
C GLY A 302 -12.30 -0.95 -16.59
N TYR A 303 -11.74 -0.70 -17.77
CA TYR A 303 -11.62 -1.72 -18.83
C TYR A 303 -10.77 -2.89 -18.36
N GLY A 304 -9.65 -2.65 -17.69
CA GLY A 304 -8.77 -3.68 -17.16
C GLY A 304 -9.48 -4.58 -16.15
N ILE A 305 -10.23 -4.01 -15.22
CA ILE A 305 -11.05 -4.78 -14.27
C ILE A 305 -12.06 -5.65 -15.03
N TRP A 306 -12.79 -5.04 -15.97
CA TRP A 306 -13.74 -5.78 -16.79
C TRP A 306 -13.06 -6.92 -17.57
N TYR A 307 -11.91 -6.67 -18.20
CA TYR A 307 -11.14 -7.67 -18.95
C TYR A 307 -10.72 -8.84 -18.07
N ILE A 308 -10.13 -8.56 -16.90
CA ILE A 308 -9.61 -9.55 -15.96
C ILE A 308 -10.72 -10.50 -15.48
N PHE A 309 -11.89 -9.97 -15.15
CA PHE A 309 -12.97 -10.81 -14.60
C PHE A 309 -13.87 -11.43 -15.66
N ARG A 310 -13.98 -10.87 -16.85
CA ARG A 310 -14.85 -11.38 -17.91
C ARG A 310 -14.17 -12.38 -18.84
N LYS A 311 -12.91 -12.18 -19.22
CA LYS A 311 -12.15 -13.14 -20.04
C LYS A 311 -11.54 -14.24 -19.19
N ARG A 312 -12.34 -15.28 -18.94
CA ARG A 312 -11.98 -16.38 -18.05
C ARG A 312 -10.82 -17.26 -18.53
N SER A 313 -10.56 -17.37 -19.83
CA SER A 313 -9.57 -18.30 -20.39
C SER A 313 -8.15 -17.75 -20.43
N ASP A 314 -7.98 -16.44 -20.56
CA ASP A 314 -6.68 -15.83 -20.84
C ASP A 314 -5.95 -15.38 -19.55
N VAL A 315 -6.70 -15.01 -18.52
CA VAL A 315 -6.16 -14.49 -17.24
C VAL A 315 -6.16 -15.61 -16.20
N SER A 316 -5.05 -15.82 -15.52
CA SER A 316 -4.91 -16.86 -14.49
C SER A 316 -5.77 -16.58 -13.26
N ASP A 317 -6.14 -17.64 -12.54
CA ASP A 317 -6.91 -17.49 -11.30
C ASP A 317 -6.10 -16.76 -10.21
N GLN A 318 -4.78 -16.88 -10.20
CA GLN A 318 -3.92 -16.13 -9.29
C GLN A 318 -3.98 -14.61 -9.55
N GLU A 319 -3.93 -14.18 -10.82
CA GLU A 319 -4.05 -12.77 -11.21
C GLU A 319 -5.42 -12.20 -10.83
N LYS A 320 -6.50 -12.92 -11.14
CA LYS A 320 -7.88 -12.53 -10.76
C LYS A 320 -8.03 -12.37 -9.25
N ARG A 321 -7.54 -13.33 -8.47
CA ARG A 321 -7.59 -13.27 -7.01
C ARG A 321 -6.76 -12.12 -6.47
N THR A 322 -5.58 -11.89 -7.01
CA THR A 322 -4.71 -10.78 -6.61
C THR A 322 -5.41 -9.44 -6.81
N VAL A 323 -5.95 -9.20 -8.01
CA VAL A 323 -6.71 -7.98 -8.28
C VAL A 323 -7.94 -7.89 -7.38
N GLY A 324 -8.65 -9.01 -7.18
CA GLY A 324 -9.80 -9.08 -6.27
C GLY A 324 -9.44 -8.68 -4.84
N ILE A 325 -8.33 -9.19 -4.29
CA ILE A 325 -7.85 -8.85 -2.94
C ILE A 325 -7.51 -7.34 -2.84
N LEU A 326 -6.79 -6.81 -3.83
CA LEU A 326 -6.42 -5.40 -3.85
C LEU A 326 -7.65 -4.48 -3.92
N LEU A 327 -8.62 -4.80 -4.77
CA LEU A 327 -9.88 -4.06 -4.85
C LEU A 327 -10.70 -4.20 -3.56
N THR A 328 -10.71 -5.38 -2.94
CA THR A 328 -11.34 -5.59 -1.64
C THR A 328 -10.66 -4.77 -0.55
N SER A 329 -9.33 -4.63 -0.60
CA SER A 329 -8.58 -3.77 0.33
C SER A 329 -8.99 -2.30 0.20
N VAL A 330 -9.17 -1.81 -1.03
CA VAL A 330 -9.71 -0.46 -1.26
C VAL A 330 -11.13 -0.35 -0.71
N GLY A 331 -12.00 -1.32 -1.02
CA GLY A 331 -13.40 -1.32 -0.58
C GLY A 331 -13.57 -1.39 0.93
N VAL A 332 -12.81 -2.24 1.61
CA VAL A 332 -12.82 -2.37 3.08
C VAL A 332 -12.34 -1.07 3.74
N THR A 333 -11.25 -0.49 3.24
CA THR A 333 -10.75 0.80 3.75
C THR A 333 -11.77 1.91 3.52
N ALA A 334 -12.36 1.98 2.33
CA ALA A 334 -13.41 2.94 2.00
C ALA A 334 -14.62 2.81 2.92
N PHE A 335 -15.06 1.59 3.18
CA PHE A 335 -16.16 1.31 4.08
C PHE A 335 -15.86 1.75 5.52
N ILE A 336 -14.71 1.33 6.07
CA ILE A 336 -14.32 1.66 7.45
C ILE A 336 -14.19 3.18 7.63
N ILE A 337 -13.48 3.87 6.72
CA ILE A 337 -13.33 5.32 6.78
C ILE A 337 -14.69 6.01 6.62
N GLY A 338 -15.54 5.50 5.74
CA GLY A 338 -16.85 6.08 5.46
C GLY A 338 -17.83 6.02 6.63
N ILE A 339 -17.78 4.94 7.44
CA ILE A 339 -18.67 4.79 8.58
C ILE A 339 -18.10 5.33 9.91
N THR A 340 -16.86 5.80 9.90
CA THR A 340 -16.19 6.30 11.11
C THR A 340 -15.85 7.78 11.01
N SER A 341 -15.52 8.40 12.14
CA SER A 341 -15.03 9.79 12.21
C SER A 341 -13.60 9.95 11.69
N ALA A 342 -12.91 8.85 11.32
CA ALA A 342 -11.56 8.92 10.76
C ALA A 342 -11.53 9.84 9.52
N GLU A 343 -10.51 10.65 9.38
CA GLU A 343 -10.33 11.51 8.21
C GLU A 343 -10.25 10.67 6.92
N ALA A 344 -10.83 11.18 5.84
CA ALA A 344 -10.76 10.57 4.53
C ALA A 344 -9.61 11.18 3.71
N ALA A 345 -8.39 11.13 4.24
CA ALA A 345 -7.23 11.60 3.52
C ALA A 345 -6.92 10.66 2.34
N HIS A 346 -6.57 11.26 1.18
CA HIS A 346 -6.32 10.49 -0.05
C HIS A 346 -5.25 9.41 0.11
N TYR A 347 -4.18 9.69 0.83
CA TYR A 347 -3.08 8.74 1.05
C TYR A 347 -3.47 7.50 1.87
N TYR A 348 -4.60 7.49 2.55
CA TYR A 348 -5.12 6.28 3.19
C TYR A 348 -5.58 5.23 2.19
N PHE A 349 -5.80 5.62 0.94
CA PHE A 349 -6.20 4.74 -0.15
C PHE A 349 -5.02 4.30 -1.03
N PHE A 350 -3.80 4.24 -0.48
CA PHE A 350 -2.60 3.84 -1.23
C PHE A 350 -2.71 2.48 -1.94
N MET A 351 -3.62 1.58 -1.49
CA MET A 351 -3.89 0.32 -2.19
C MET A 351 -4.46 0.51 -3.60
N THR A 352 -5.06 1.68 -3.89
CA THR A 352 -5.52 2.01 -5.25
C THR A 352 -4.35 2.07 -6.24
N TRP A 353 -3.17 2.53 -5.79
CA TRP A 353 -1.95 2.56 -6.60
C TRP A 353 -1.46 1.15 -6.93
N PHE A 354 -1.50 0.25 -5.95
CA PHE A 354 -1.12 -1.15 -6.15
C PHE A 354 -2.09 -1.86 -7.09
N ALA A 355 -3.39 -1.65 -6.89
CA ALA A 355 -4.42 -2.19 -7.76
C ALA A 355 -4.24 -1.68 -9.21
N ALA A 356 -4.05 -0.37 -9.40
CA ALA A 356 -3.81 0.22 -10.70
C ALA A 356 -2.56 -0.36 -11.37
N ALA A 357 -1.44 -0.44 -10.67
CA ALA A 357 -0.19 -0.97 -11.20
C ALA A 357 -0.32 -2.46 -11.59
N VAL A 358 -0.98 -3.29 -10.77
CA VAL A 358 -1.20 -4.71 -11.07
C VAL A 358 -2.17 -4.88 -12.24
N ILE A 359 -3.27 -4.12 -12.31
CA ILE A 359 -4.21 -4.14 -13.43
C ILE A 359 -3.49 -3.82 -14.74
N VAL A 360 -2.67 -2.77 -14.75
CA VAL A 360 -1.87 -2.41 -15.94
C VAL A 360 -0.88 -3.51 -16.29
N ALA A 361 -0.20 -4.11 -15.31
CA ALA A 361 0.72 -5.22 -15.56
C ALA A 361 0.02 -6.40 -16.24
N VAL A 362 -1.15 -6.80 -15.74
CA VAL A 362 -1.95 -7.88 -16.32
C VAL A 362 -2.41 -7.51 -17.74
N LEU A 363 -2.86 -6.29 -17.97
CA LEU A 363 -3.22 -5.84 -19.32
C LEU A 363 -2.02 -5.89 -20.28
N VAL A 364 -0.86 -5.40 -19.86
CA VAL A 364 0.36 -5.44 -20.67
C VAL A 364 0.74 -6.88 -20.99
N GLU A 365 0.74 -7.79 -20.02
CA GLU A 365 1.07 -9.20 -20.25
C GLU A 365 0.17 -9.87 -21.31
N HIS A 366 -1.15 -9.67 -21.18
CA HIS A 366 -2.11 -10.37 -22.03
C HIS A 366 -2.42 -9.68 -23.36
N LEU A 367 -2.23 -8.36 -23.45
CA LEU A 367 -2.48 -7.62 -24.70
C LEU A 367 -1.23 -7.55 -25.59
N THR A 368 -0.02 -7.46 -25.03
CA THR A 368 1.21 -7.39 -25.82
C THR A 368 1.65 -8.74 -26.38
N GLY A 369 1.35 -9.84 -25.71
CA GLY A 369 1.62 -11.21 -26.21
C GLY A 369 0.92 -11.53 -27.52
N LYS A 370 -0.09 -10.75 -27.94
CA LYS A 370 -0.84 -10.92 -29.19
C LYS A 370 -0.41 -9.96 -30.31
N GLN A 371 0.40 -8.94 -30.04
CA GLN A 371 0.85 -7.96 -31.02
C GLN A 371 2.34 -7.67 -30.87
N SER A 372 3.15 -8.26 -31.71
CA SER A 372 4.62 -8.09 -31.75
C SER A 372 5.10 -6.63 -31.92
N ALA A 373 4.23 -5.72 -32.41
CA ALA A 373 4.55 -4.31 -32.58
C ALA A 373 4.63 -3.52 -31.25
N PHE A 374 3.87 -3.93 -30.21
CA PHE A 374 3.90 -3.25 -28.91
C PHE A 374 5.09 -3.68 -28.06
N ALA A 375 5.56 -4.94 -28.26
CA ALA A 375 6.74 -5.45 -27.57
C ALA A 375 8.05 -4.75 -28.00
N ALA A 376 8.09 -4.16 -29.20
CA ALA A 376 9.24 -3.38 -29.68
C ALA A 376 9.33 -1.96 -29.10
N LEU A 377 8.23 -1.46 -28.53
CA LEU A 377 8.12 -0.11 -27.94
C LEU A 377 8.45 -0.08 -26.44
N ILE A 378 8.43 -1.25 -25.79
CA ILE A 378 8.75 -1.46 -24.37
C ILE A 378 10.22 -1.88 -24.23
#